data_c8c032cb6c7176dd75d8b42691db51e8
#
_entry.id   c8c032cb6c7176dd75d8b42691db51e8
#
_cell.length_a   1.000
_cell.length_b   1.000
_cell.length_c   1.000
_cell.angle_alpha   90.00
_cell.angle_beta   90.00
_cell.angle_gamma   90.00
#
_symmetry.space_group_name_H-M   'P 1'
#
loop_
_entity.id
_entity.type
_entity.pdbx_description
1 polymer ?
#
loop_
_entity_poly.entity_id
_entity_poly.type
_entity_poly.pdbx_seq_one_letter_code
_entity_poly.pdbx_strand_id
1 'polypeptide(L)'
;MEVSVFRNFWDKEPRSSTLEAMVEAIRSDGRTRELTLGFRQHRLDSLKNESMLFAVPCVFEGGKAQKHVVRLTGVSMVDFDHILSEKLRVKSEKFAAAIDTLKQKIINDPHTLLCYTTISGEGLRVLYRYELDEGFELKQQMQFYKKAFAVGNAYYERLVGATCGDAGFAGTLYG
;
A
#
# COMPACT_ATOMS: atom_id res chain seq x y z
N MET A 1 -4.19 15.11 -3.05
CA MET A 1 -4.20 14.19 -4.23
C MET A 1 -5.42 13.29 -4.13
N GLU A 2 -6.25 13.24 -5.18
CA GLU A 2 -7.45 12.39 -5.21
C GLU A 2 -7.09 10.92 -5.38
N VAL A 3 -7.79 10.04 -4.64
CA VAL A 3 -7.68 8.59 -4.68
C VAL A 3 -9.08 7.97 -4.53
N SER A 4 -9.24 6.70 -4.85
CA SER A 4 -10.49 6.00 -4.56
C SER A 4 -10.41 5.24 -3.24
N VAL A 5 -11.50 5.23 -2.49
CA VAL A 5 -11.65 4.46 -1.26
C VAL A 5 -12.87 3.53 -1.35
N PHE A 6 -12.72 2.33 -0.79
CA PHE A 6 -13.77 1.33 -0.62
C PHE A 6 -13.96 1.08 0.87
N ARG A 7 -15.21 0.95 1.34
CA ARG A 7 -15.51 0.77 2.77
C ARG A 7 -14.90 -0.49 3.38
N ASN A 8 -14.74 -1.53 2.55
CA ASN A 8 -14.17 -2.81 2.96
C ASN A 8 -13.78 -3.64 1.72
N PHE A 9 -13.26 -4.84 1.92
CA PHE A 9 -12.82 -5.73 0.85
C PHE A 9 -13.95 -6.11 -0.14
N TRP A 10 -15.18 -6.25 0.31
CA TRP A 10 -16.33 -6.66 -0.54
C TRP A 10 -17.02 -5.48 -1.22
N ASP A 11 -16.76 -4.26 -0.77
CA ASP A 11 -17.34 -3.06 -1.38
C ASP A 11 -16.84 -2.93 -2.82
N LYS A 12 -17.77 -2.70 -3.75
CA LYS A 12 -17.49 -2.52 -5.18
C LYS A 12 -17.72 -1.08 -5.65
N GLU A 13 -18.22 -0.23 -4.76
CA GLU A 13 -18.55 1.15 -5.06
C GLU A 13 -17.40 2.08 -4.66
N PRO A 14 -16.60 2.58 -5.62
CA PRO A 14 -15.55 3.54 -5.32
C PRO A 14 -16.16 4.87 -4.85
N ARG A 15 -15.52 5.47 -3.86
CA ARG A 15 -15.80 6.84 -3.40
C ARG A 15 -14.55 7.67 -3.58
N SER A 16 -14.74 8.96 -3.92
CA SER A 16 -13.64 9.91 -3.94
C SER A 16 -13.13 10.16 -2.51
N SER A 17 -11.81 10.18 -2.38
CA SER A 17 -11.09 10.49 -1.16
C SER A 17 -9.77 11.17 -1.49
N THR A 18 -8.92 11.41 -0.51
CA THR A 18 -7.60 11.98 -0.70
C THR A 18 -6.52 11.17 0.01
N LEU A 19 -5.27 11.34 -0.44
CA LEU A 19 -4.13 10.72 0.25
C LEU A 19 -4.01 11.23 1.69
N GLU A 20 -4.33 12.50 1.92
CA GLU A 20 -4.33 13.12 3.25
C GLU A 20 -5.36 12.45 4.16
N ALA A 21 -6.57 12.17 3.64
CA ALA A 21 -7.61 11.44 4.38
C ALA A 21 -7.18 9.99 4.71
N MET A 22 -6.48 9.32 3.80
CA MET A 22 -5.88 8.00 4.07
C MET A 22 -4.86 8.08 5.22
N VAL A 23 -3.95 9.06 5.18
CA VAL A 23 -2.95 9.25 6.23
C VAL A 23 -3.61 9.50 7.59
N GLU A 24 -4.68 10.32 7.60
CA GLU A 24 -5.44 10.60 8.82
C GLU A 24 -6.17 9.36 9.33
N ALA A 25 -6.76 8.54 8.45
CA ALA A 25 -7.38 7.28 8.84
C ALA A 25 -6.37 6.31 9.47
N ILE A 26 -5.15 6.21 8.92
CA ILE A 26 -4.09 5.37 9.50
C ILE A 26 -3.68 5.87 10.89
N ARG A 27 -3.66 7.19 11.11
CA ARG A 27 -3.17 7.81 12.34
C ARG A 27 -4.18 7.84 13.47
N SER A 28 -5.44 8.14 13.18
CA SER A 28 -6.41 8.58 14.17
C SER A 28 -7.78 7.92 14.07
N ASP A 29 -8.12 7.19 12.97
CA ASP A 29 -9.43 6.57 12.87
C ASP A 29 -9.59 5.43 13.90
N GLY A 30 -10.59 5.58 14.78
CA GLY A 30 -10.86 4.63 15.85
C GLY A 30 -11.22 3.22 15.36
N ARG A 31 -11.99 3.14 14.26
CA ARG A 31 -12.39 1.85 13.66
C ARG A 31 -11.20 1.15 13.02
N THR A 32 -10.38 1.87 12.26
CA THR A 32 -9.14 1.34 11.67
C THR A 32 -8.21 0.79 12.75
N ARG A 33 -8.07 1.51 13.85
CA ARG A 33 -7.26 1.08 15.01
C ARG A 33 -7.83 -0.18 15.64
N GLU A 34 -9.14 -0.24 15.90
CA GLU A 34 -9.83 -1.40 16.47
C GLU A 34 -9.61 -2.66 15.61
N LEU A 35 -9.88 -2.56 14.31
CA LEU A 35 -9.69 -3.66 13.36
C LEU A 35 -8.23 -4.12 13.30
N THR A 36 -7.28 -3.17 13.29
CA THR A 36 -5.84 -3.47 13.28
C THR A 36 -5.41 -4.23 14.55
N LEU A 37 -5.81 -3.75 15.72
CA LEU A 37 -5.47 -4.42 16.99
C LEU A 37 -6.14 -5.78 17.09
N GLY A 38 -7.41 -5.88 16.72
CA GLY A 38 -8.14 -7.16 16.70
C GLY A 38 -7.51 -8.17 15.75
N PHE A 39 -7.12 -7.73 14.53
CA PHE A 39 -6.42 -8.61 13.58
C PHE A 39 -5.07 -9.08 14.14
N ARG A 40 -4.26 -8.20 14.72
CA ARG A 40 -2.96 -8.56 15.31
C ARG A 40 -3.10 -9.56 16.46
N GLN A 41 -4.17 -9.43 17.25
CA GLN A 41 -4.45 -10.32 18.39
C GLN A 41 -5.01 -11.68 17.96
N HIS A 42 -5.98 -11.70 17.03
CA HIS A 42 -6.78 -12.90 16.73
C HIS A 42 -6.46 -13.53 15.37
N ARG A 43 -5.77 -12.81 14.46
CA ARG A 43 -5.43 -13.26 13.10
C ARG A 43 -6.65 -13.69 12.27
N LEU A 44 -7.81 -13.06 12.49
CA LEU A 44 -9.04 -13.33 11.76
C LEU A 44 -9.10 -12.47 10.49
N ASP A 45 -9.09 -13.11 9.31
CA ASP A 45 -9.16 -12.44 8.02
C ASP A 45 -10.43 -11.60 7.85
N SER A 46 -11.52 -11.93 8.54
CA SER A 46 -12.73 -11.10 8.56
C SER A 46 -12.44 -9.67 9.01
N LEU A 47 -11.61 -9.48 10.05
CA LEU A 47 -11.24 -8.15 10.54
C LEU A 47 -10.40 -7.37 9.52
N LYS A 48 -9.48 -8.05 8.83
CA LYS A 48 -8.71 -7.45 7.73
C LYS A 48 -9.65 -7.03 6.59
N ASN A 49 -10.60 -7.88 6.24
CA ASN A 49 -11.53 -7.64 5.14
C ASN A 49 -12.56 -6.55 5.43
N GLU A 50 -12.83 -6.23 6.69
CA GLU A 50 -13.67 -5.10 7.10
C GLU A 50 -12.95 -3.75 7.05
N SER A 51 -11.63 -3.73 6.92
CA SER A 51 -10.85 -2.50 6.84
C SER A 51 -11.09 -1.77 5.51
N MET A 52 -11.03 -0.45 5.56
CA MET A 52 -11.06 0.38 4.34
C MET A 52 -9.90 0.05 3.43
N LEU A 53 -10.16 0.08 2.11
CA LEU A 53 -9.15 -0.08 1.07
C LEU A 53 -8.99 1.24 0.32
N PHE A 54 -7.76 1.74 0.25
CA PHE A 54 -7.43 2.91 -0.55
C PHE A 54 -6.71 2.48 -1.83
N ALA A 55 -7.28 2.84 -2.97
CA ALA A 55 -6.64 2.67 -4.27
C ALA A 55 -5.80 3.91 -4.58
N VAL A 56 -4.58 3.97 -4.06
CA VAL A 56 -3.70 5.13 -4.21
C VAL A 56 -3.15 5.29 -5.64
N PRO A 57 -2.77 4.21 -6.36
CA PRO A 57 -2.24 4.33 -7.71
C PRO A 57 -3.23 4.81 -8.77
N CYS A 58 -4.54 4.73 -8.51
CA CYS A 58 -5.55 5.05 -9.51
C CYS A 58 -6.88 5.50 -8.91
N VAL A 59 -7.69 6.15 -9.75
CA VAL A 59 -9.08 6.52 -9.47
C VAL A 59 -10.00 5.58 -10.24
N PHE A 60 -11.02 5.07 -9.56
CA PHE A 60 -12.03 4.17 -10.11
C PHE A 60 -13.39 4.86 -10.25
N GLU A 61 -14.16 4.46 -11.28
CA GLU A 61 -15.57 4.81 -11.45
C GLU A 61 -16.40 3.59 -11.79
N GLY A 62 -17.58 3.46 -11.16
CA GLY A 62 -18.56 2.42 -11.48
C GLY A 62 -18.15 1.00 -11.09
N GLY A 63 -17.04 0.79 -10.38
CA GLY A 63 -16.62 -0.52 -9.92
C GLY A 63 -15.18 -0.61 -9.43
N LYS A 64 -14.75 -1.81 -9.05
CA LYS A 64 -13.44 -2.11 -8.45
C LYS A 64 -12.47 -2.82 -9.40
N ALA A 65 -12.93 -3.30 -10.56
CA ALA A 65 -12.06 -4.01 -11.50
C ALA A 65 -11.18 -3.04 -12.31
N GLN A 66 -10.04 -3.52 -12.81
CA GLN A 66 -9.09 -2.72 -13.61
C GLN A 66 -9.76 -1.94 -14.76
N LYS A 67 -10.81 -2.50 -15.39
CA LYS A 67 -11.56 -1.83 -16.45
C LYS A 67 -12.31 -0.56 -16.02
N HIS A 68 -12.46 -0.36 -14.72
CA HIS A 68 -13.10 0.79 -14.11
C HIS A 68 -12.09 1.86 -13.65
N VAL A 69 -10.81 1.67 -13.92
CA VAL A 69 -9.80 2.72 -13.73
C VAL A 69 -10.02 3.81 -14.75
N VAL A 70 -10.21 5.04 -14.29
CA VAL A 70 -10.41 6.22 -15.15
C VAL A 70 -9.21 7.13 -15.20
N ARG A 71 -8.33 7.06 -14.20
CA ARG A 71 -7.13 7.90 -14.12
C ARG A 71 -6.07 7.26 -13.22
N LEU A 72 -4.80 7.40 -13.58
CA LEU A 72 -3.68 7.13 -12.70
C LEU A 72 -3.30 8.39 -11.90
N THR A 73 -2.68 8.20 -10.74
CA THR A 73 -2.36 9.29 -9.81
C THR A 73 -0.91 9.76 -9.87
N GLY A 74 -0.04 9.06 -10.60
CA GLY A 74 1.41 9.27 -10.56
C GLY A 74 2.07 8.74 -9.28
N VAL A 75 1.34 7.94 -8.51
CA VAL A 75 1.87 7.25 -7.31
C VAL A 75 1.80 5.74 -7.52
N SER A 76 2.82 5.05 -7.09
CA SER A 76 2.87 3.59 -7.03
C SER A 76 3.14 3.13 -5.60
N MET A 77 3.03 1.83 -5.36
CA MET A 77 3.30 1.27 -4.04
C MET A 77 4.08 -0.03 -4.12
N VAL A 78 4.87 -0.27 -3.08
CA VAL A 78 5.57 -1.53 -2.80
C VAL A 78 5.01 -2.10 -1.52
N ASP A 79 4.69 -3.40 -1.52
CA ASP A 79 4.23 -4.12 -0.33
C ASP A 79 5.29 -5.14 0.09
N PHE A 80 5.85 -4.94 1.26
CA PHE A 80 6.77 -5.86 1.89
C PHE A 80 6.04 -6.69 2.94
N ASP A 81 5.52 -7.82 2.53
CA ASP A 81 4.97 -8.80 3.45
C ASP A 81 6.11 -9.60 4.10
N HIS A 82 5.96 -9.84 5.40
CA HIS A 82 6.92 -10.69 6.13
C HIS A 82 8.39 -10.28 5.94
N ILE A 83 8.66 -8.97 6.00
CA ILE A 83 9.96 -8.34 5.72
C ILE A 83 11.12 -8.88 6.57
N LEU A 84 10.84 -9.50 7.70
CA LEU A 84 11.82 -10.09 8.61
C LEU A 84 11.65 -11.61 8.70
N SER A 85 12.77 -12.31 8.87
CA SER A 85 12.77 -13.77 8.99
C SER A 85 11.97 -14.26 10.20
N GLU A 86 11.38 -15.45 10.10
CA GLU A 86 10.62 -16.10 11.18
C GLU A 86 11.36 -16.18 12.51
N LYS A 87 12.67 -16.31 12.48
CA LYS A 87 13.51 -16.36 13.69
C LYS A 87 13.45 -15.07 14.53
N LEU A 88 13.16 -13.93 13.90
CA LEU A 88 13.00 -12.63 14.58
C LEU A 88 11.58 -12.43 15.11
N ARG A 89 10.57 -13.13 14.56
CA ARG A 89 9.18 -13.03 14.99
C ARG A 89 8.94 -13.48 16.44
N VAL A 90 9.75 -14.39 16.94
CA VAL A 90 9.62 -14.96 18.30
C VAL A 90 9.98 -13.98 19.43
N LYS A 91 10.63 -12.85 19.11
CA LYS A 91 11.03 -11.83 20.10
C LYS A 91 10.42 -10.47 19.73
N SER A 92 9.21 -10.20 20.21
CA SER A 92 8.37 -9.06 19.83
C SER A 92 9.09 -7.70 19.85
N GLU A 93 9.90 -7.39 20.86
CA GLU A 93 10.61 -6.11 20.96
C GLU A 93 11.71 -5.94 19.91
N LYS A 94 12.49 -7.00 19.63
CA LYS A 94 13.52 -6.98 18.59
C LYS A 94 12.93 -6.90 17.20
N PHE A 95 11.75 -7.48 17.01
CA PHE A 95 11.03 -7.42 15.73
C PHE A 95 10.53 -6.00 15.47
N ALA A 96 9.90 -5.35 16.46
CA ALA A 96 9.42 -3.98 16.34
C ALA A 96 10.59 -3.00 16.06
N ALA A 97 11.70 -3.11 16.78
CA ALA A 97 12.89 -2.27 16.57
C ALA A 97 13.51 -2.48 15.17
N ALA A 98 13.50 -3.72 14.64
CA ALA A 98 14.00 -3.99 13.30
C ALA A 98 13.09 -3.42 12.21
N ILE A 99 11.77 -3.54 12.36
CA ILE A 99 10.79 -2.89 11.46
C ILE A 99 10.96 -1.37 11.49
N ASP A 100 11.11 -0.76 12.68
CA ASP A 100 11.30 0.68 12.79
C ASP A 100 12.61 1.14 12.14
N THR A 101 13.69 0.37 12.27
CA THR A 101 14.97 0.66 11.60
C THR A 101 14.81 0.65 10.07
N LEU A 102 14.14 -0.36 9.52
CA LEU A 102 13.87 -0.43 8.07
C LEU A 102 12.95 0.70 7.61
N LYS A 103 11.93 1.02 8.41
CA LYS A 103 11.01 2.12 8.14
C LYS A 103 11.75 3.46 8.10
N GLN A 104 12.67 3.72 9.03
CA GLN A 104 13.49 4.93 9.01
C GLN A 104 14.38 5.00 7.77
N LYS A 105 14.98 3.89 7.35
CA LYS A 105 15.77 3.83 6.12
C LYS A 105 14.94 4.18 4.89
N ILE A 106 13.71 3.66 4.81
CA ILE A 106 12.77 3.94 3.71
C ILE A 106 12.31 5.41 3.74
N ILE A 107 11.94 5.93 4.91
CA ILE A 107 11.45 7.32 5.04
C ILE A 107 12.53 8.35 4.67
N ASN A 108 13.80 8.05 4.91
CA ASN A 108 14.92 8.92 4.55
C ASN A 108 15.28 8.86 3.06
N ASP A 109 14.70 7.96 2.28
CA ASP A 109 14.89 7.90 0.84
C ASP A 109 14.09 9.00 0.13
N PRO A 110 14.71 9.79 -0.78
CA PRO A 110 14.07 10.95 -1.39
C PRO A 110 12.89 10.60 -2.34
N HIS A 111 12.78 9.34 -2.79
CA HIS A 111 11.68 8.89 -3.65
C HIS A 111 10.44 8.49 -2.84
N THR A 112 10.60 8.26 -1.53
CA THR A 112 9.51 7.83 -0.65
C THR A 112 8.54 8.98 -0.35
N LEU A 113 7.28 8.78 -0.67
CA LEU A 113 6.19 9.69 -0.32
C LEU A 113 5.60 9.36 1.04
N LEU A 114 5.43 8.08 1.33
CA LEU A 114 4.85 7.57 2.58
C LEU A 114 5.34 6.15 2.84
N CYS A 115 5.61 5.83 4.11
CA CYS A 115 5.87 4.47 4.56
C CYS A 115 5.07 4.19 5.83
N TYR A 116 4.33 3.08 5.86
CA TYR A 116 3.56 2.68 7.02
C TYR A 116 3.57 1.17 7.22
N THR A 117 3.33 0.77 8.47
CA THR A 117 3.25 -0.65 8.85
C THR A 117 1.90 -1.22 8.44
N THR A 118 1.90 -2.39 7.80
CA THR A 118 0.67 -3.08 7.37
C THR A 118 -0.19 -3.49 8.58
N ILE A 119 -1.46 -3.84 8.32
CA ILE A 119 -2.41 -4.26 9.36
C ILE A 119 -1.89 -5.44 10.19
N SER A 120 -1.12 -6.35 9.56
CA SER A 120 -0.50 -7.50 10.25
C SER A 120 0.55 -7.09 11.29
N GLY A 121 1.14 -5.91 11.14
CA GLY A 121 2.30 -5.47 11.90
C GLY A 121 3.63 -6.11 11.47
N GLU A 122 3.61 -6.96 10.44
CA GLU A 122 4.75 -7.77 10.00
C GLU A 122 5.35 -7.29 8.67
N GLY A 123 4.71 -6.32 8.03
CA GLY A 123 5.10 -5.76 6.76
C GLY A 123 5.16 -4.23 6.75
N LEU A 124 5.74 -3.71 5.68
CA LEU A 124 5.78 -2.29 5.38
C LEU A 124 5.19 -2.03 4.01
N ARG A 125 4.39 -0.99 3.90
CA ARG A 125 3.92 -0.47 2.62
C ARG A 125 4.55 0.87 2.34
N VAL A 126 5.08 1.01 1.12
CA VAL A 126 5.81 2.20 0.67
C VAL A 126 5.06 2.80 -0.51
N LEU A 127 4.73 4.07 -0.44
CA LEU A 127 4.23 4.85 -1.56
C LEU A 127 5.36 5.72 -2.12
N TYR A 128 5.49 5.75 -3.44
CA TYR A 128 6.47 6.58 -4.14
C TYR A 128 5.88 7.20 -5.40
N ARG A 129 6.43 8.34 -5.82
CA ARG A 129 6.01 9.04 -7.05
C ARG A 129 6.77 8.51 -8.24
N TYR A 130 6.11 8.49 -9.39
CA TYR A 130 6.71 8.32 -10.71
C TYR A 130 6.18 9.41 -11.64
N GLU A 131 6.94 9.74 -12.67
CA GLU A 131 6.49 10.68 -13.69
C GLU A 131 5.37 10.03 -14.52
N LEU A 132 4.24 10.72 -14.59
CA LEU A 132 3.09 10.34 -15.40
C LEU A 132 2.97 11.38 -16.53
N ASP A 133 3.09 10.93 -17.77
CA ASP A 133 2.83 11.79 -18.92
C ASP A 133 1.31 11.89 -19.14
N GLU A 134 0.77 13.07 -18.82
CA GLU A 134 -0.66 13.35 -18.96
C GLU A 134 -1.11 13.40 -20.43
N GLY A 135 -0.19 13.55 -21.38
CA GLY A 135 -0.47 13.49 -22.82
C GLY A 135 -0.76 12.09 -23.35
N PHE A 136 -0.45 11.05 -22.57
CA PHE A 136 -0.74 9.67 -22.96
C PHE A 136 -2.20 9.29 -22.68
N GLU A 137 -2.77 8.49 -23.59
CA GLU A 137 -4.05 7.81 -23.32
C GLU A 137 -3.93 6.86 -22.13
N LEU A 138 -5.02 6.62 -21.41
CA LEU A 138 -5.05 5.76 -20.21
C LEU A 138 -4.39 4.40 -20.44
N LYS A 139 -4.59 3.78 -21.61
CA LYS A 139 -3.96 2.49 -21.95
C LYS A 139 -2.43 2.57 -21.96
N GLN A 140 -1.87 3.66 -22.49
CA GLN A 140 -0.42 3.89 -22.53
C GLN A 140 0.10 4.21 -21.13
N GLN A 141 -0.63 5.03 -20.36
CA GLN A 141 -0.33 5.31 -18.95
C GLN A 141 -0.29 4.02 -18.12
N MET A 142 -1.24 3.09 -18.30
CA MET A 142 -1.27 1.79 -17.63
C MET A 142 -0.07 0.89 -18.00
N GLN A 143 0.39 0.95 -19.25
CA GLN A 143 1.61 0.22 -19.65
C GLN A 143 2.86 0.82 -19.02
N PHE A 144 2.92 2.15 -18.96
CA PHE A 144 4.01 2.86 -18.29
C PHE A 144 4.03 2.57 -16.78
N TYR A 145 2.85 2.59 -16.14
CA TYR A 145 2.71 2.26 -14.72
C TYR A 145 3.25 0.85 -14.40
N LYS A 146 2.99 -0.16 -15.25
CA LYS A 146 3.56 -1.51 -15.07
C LYS A 146 5.09 -1.50 -15.01
N LYS A 147 5.73 -0.69 -15.85
CA LYS A 147 7.20 -0.54 -15.83
C LYS A 147 7.66 0.21 -14.58
N ALA A 148 7.00 1.31 -14.24
CA ALA A 148 7.30 2.09 -13.03
C ALA A 148 7.18 1.24 -11.78
N PHE A 149 6.14 0.40 -11.69
CA PHE A 149 5.94 -0.56 -10.61
C PHE A 149 7.09 -1.57 -10.51
N ALA A 150 7.49 -2.21 -11.62
CA ALA A 150 8.59 -3.18 -11.61
C ALA A 150 9.93 -2.55 -11.22
N VAL A 151 10.21 -1.33 -11.71
CA VAL A 151 11.43 -0.58 -11.38
C VAL A 151 11.44 -0.17 -9.90
N GLY A 152 10.31 0.32 -9.40
CA GLY A 152 10.14 0.72 -8.00
C GLY A 152 10.31 -0.47 -7.05
N ASN A 153 9.68 -1.62 -7.36
CA ASN A 153 9.88 -2.84 -6.57
C ASN A 153 11.35 -3.23 -6.49
N ALA A 154 12.04 -3.32 -7.63
CA ALA A 154 13.46 -3.66 -7.67
C ALA A 154 14.36 -2.64 -6.95
N TYR A 155 13.98 -1.36 -6.96
CA TYR A 155 14.67 -0.31 -6.23
C TYR A 155 14.54 -0.49 -4.73
N TYR A 156 13.31 -0.62 -4.23
CA TYR A 156 13.05 -0.75 -2.79
C TYR A 156 13.51 -2.11 -2.23
N GLU A 157 13.44 -3.19 -3.00
CA GLU A 157 14.05 -4.48 -2.63
C GLU A 157 15.55 -4.34 -2.37
N ARG A 158 16.28 -3.64 -3.23
CA ARG A 158 17.71 -3.35 -3.02
C ARG A 158 17.95 -2.45 -1.82
N LEU A 159 17.12 -1.40 -1.65
CA LEU A 159 17.21 -0.50 -0.53
C LEU A 159 17.02 -1.22 0.80
N VAL A 160 16.02 -2.10 0.87
CA VAL A 160 15.62 -2.81 2.11
C VAL A 160 16.45 -4.08 2.34
N GLY A 161 16.88 -4.74 1.28
CA GLY A 161 17.54 -6.05 1.32
C GLY A 161 16.56 -7.20 1.54
N ALA A 162 15.29 -7.03 1.12
CA ALA A 162 14.23 -8.03 1.21
C ALA A 162 13.39 -8.03 -0.07
N THR A 163 12.78 -9.15 -0.42
CA THR A 163 11.87 -9.25 -1.57
C THR A 163 10.49 -8.70 -1.22
N CYS A 164 9.85 -8.01 -2.16
CA CYS A 164 8.46 -7.61 -2.02
C CYS A 164 7.52 -8.81 -2.21
N GLY A 165 6.41 -8.83 -1.43
CA GLY A 165 5.48 -9.96 -1.41
C GLY A 165 4.64 -10.08 -2.67
N ASP A 166 4.28 -8.96 -3.28
CA ASP A 166 3.38 -8.90 -4.42
C ASP A 166 4.12 -8.47 -5.70
N ALA A 167 4.49 -9.46 -6.53
CA ALA A 167 5.01 -9.20 -7.87
C ALA A 167 3.88 -9.03 -8.92
N GLY A 168 2.62 -9.25 -8.52
CA GLY A 168 1.46 -9.23 -9.40
C GLY A 168 0.87 -7.82 -9.58
N PHE A 169 0.88 -7.31 -10.80
CA PHE A 169 0.32 -5.99 -11.13
C PHE A 169 -1.13 -5.79 -10.68
N ALA A 170 -1.96 -6.84 -10.65
CA ALA A 170 -3.37 -6.73 -10.26
C ALA A 170 -3.56 -6.41 -8.76
N GLY A 171 -2.68 -6.88 -7.88
CA GLY A 171 -2.72 -6.61 -6.44
C GLY A 171 -2.27 -5.20 -6.06
N THR A 172 -1.57 -4.51 -6.97
CA THR A 172 -0.93 -3.22 -6.68
C THR A 172 -1.84 -2.00 -6.79
N LEU A 173 -3.07 -2.19 -7.25
CA LEU A 173 -4.03 -1.08 -7.39
C LEU A 173 -4.73 -0.73 -6.07
N TYR A 174 -4.56 -1.55 -5.02
CA TYR A 174 -5.22 -1.40 -3.72
C TYR A 174 -4.22 -1.50 -2.57
N GLY A 175 -4.41 -0.66 -1.58
CA GLY A 175 -3.60 -0.62 -0.37
C GLY A 175 -4.38 -0.62 0.92
#